data_93a8eaa2c5d8fe1b35ade2481fbba450
#
_entry.id   93a8eaa2c5d8fe1b35ade2481fbba450
#
_cell.length_a   1.000
_cell.length_b   1.000
_cell.length_c   1.000
_cell.angle_alpha   90.00
_cell.angle_beta   90.00
_cell.angle_gamma   90.00
#
_symmetry.space_group_name_H-M   'P 1'
#
loop_
_entity.id
_entity.type
_entity.pdbx_description
1 polymer ?
#
loop_
_entity_poly.entity_id
_entity_poly.type
_entity_poly.pdbx_seq_one_letter_code
_entity_poly.pdbx_strand_id
1 'polypeptide(L)'
;MKMTLEQVNTICMEMISNAGEGRALVYEAVDAVTAKDYATAAAKLAEAEEYLAEAHRIQFEDLMAPQSNGVELPFSMLLLHAMDLTMVSTSEHDMLKSIVKAHLD
;
A
#
# COMPACT_ATOMS: atom_id res chain seq x y z
N MET A 1 -23.41 15.17 6.98
CA MET A 1 -22.11 15.65 6.48
C MET A 1 -21.59 14.76 5.37
N LYS A 2 -20.98 15.34 4.36
CA LYS A 2 -20.46 14.53 3.24
C LYS A 2 -19.19 15.12 2.65
N MET A 3 -18.35 14.26 2.14
CA MET A 3 -17.15 14.65 1.41
C MET A 3 -17.50 14.95 -0.04
N THR A 4 -16.78 15.88 -0.65
CA THR A 4 -16.87 16.10 -2.09
C THR A 4 -16.04 15.05 -2.83
N LEU A 5 -16.34 14.87 -4.13
CA LEU A 5 -15.54 13.96 -4.96
C LEU A 5 -14.08 14.41 -5.00
N GLU A 6 -13.84 15.72 -5.05
CA GLU A 6 -12.48 16.27 -5.04
C GLU A 6 -11.73 15.90 -3.76
N GLN A 7 -12.39 16.01 -2.61
CA GLN A 7 -11.78 15.63 -1.33
C GLN A 7 -11.41 14.14 -1.31
N VAL A 8 -12.33 13.28 -1.75
CA VAL A 8 -12.07 11.83 -1.80
C VAL A 8 -10.92 11.53 -2.76
N ASN A 9 -10.92 12.16 -3.94
CA ASN A 9 -9.87 11.90 -4.93
C ASN A 9 -8.49 12.39 -4.47
N THR A 10 -8.43 13.49 -3.73
CA THR A 10 -7.17 13.97 -3.14
C THR A 10 -6.60 12.94 -2.17
N ILE A 11 -7.45 12.38 -1.31
CA ILE A 11 -7.04 11.32 -0.38
C ILE A 11 -6.57 10.10 -1.16
N CYS A 12 -7.28 9.72 -2.21
CA CYS A 12 -6.93 8.56 -3.04
C CYS A 12 -5.57 8.73 -3.72
N MET A 13 -5.23 9.94 -4.15
CA MET A 13 -3.91 10.19 -4.75
C MET A 13 -2.78 9.99 -3.75
N GLU A 14 -2.99 10.32 -2.49
CA GLU A 14 -2.00 10.04 -1.45
C GLU A 14 -1.83 8.54 -1.21
N MET A 15 -2.94 7.80 -1.22
CA MET A 15 -2.90 6.34 -1.11
C MET A 15 -2.12 5.73 -2.28
N ILE A 16 -2.43 6.18 -3.50
CA ILE A 16 -1.78 5.68 -4.71
C ILE A 16 -0.28 5.97 -4.69
N SER A 17 0.10 7.17 -4.27
CA SER A 17 1.51 7.55 -4.18
C SER A 17 2.28 6.64 -3.22
N ASN A 18 1.74 6.43 -2.02
CA ASN A 18 2.37 5.56 -1.03
C ASN A 18 2.38 4.10 -1.46
N ALA A 19 1.25 3.59 -1.95
CA ALA A 19 1.18 2.20 -2.40
C ALA A 19 2.13 1.96 -3.59
N GLY A 20 2.24 2.93 -4.49
CA GLY A 20 3.14 2.84 -5.64
C GLY A 20 4.60 2.82 -5.24
N GLU A 21 5.01 3.67 -4.28
CA GLU A 21 6.37 3.65 -3.76
C GLU A 21 6.68 2.32 -3.07
N GLY A 22 5.74 1.83 -2.26
CA GLY A 22 5.90 0.53 -1.62
C GLY A 22 6.04 -0.60 -2.63
N ARG A 23 5.22 -0.58 -3.67
CA ARG A 23 5.26 -1.60 -4.72
C ARG A 23 6.58 -1.58 -5.49
N ALA A 24 7.10 -0.39 -5.79
CA ALA A 24 8.39 -0.25 -6.46
C ALA A 24 9.51 -0.90 -5.64
N LEU A 25 9.47 -0.71 -4.32
CA LEU A 25 10.45 -1.33 -3.42
C LEU A 25 10.29 -2.85 -3.36
N VAL A 26 9.05 -3.36 -3.43
CA VAL A 26 8.81 -4.80 -3.51
C VAL A 26 9.44 -5.37 -4.78
N TYR A 27 9.33 -4.67 -5.91
CA TYR A 27 9.94 -5.11 -7.16
C TYR A 27 11.47 -5.09 -7.08
N GLU A 28 12.06 -4.09 -6.40
CA GLU A 28 13.50 -4.09 -6.13
C GLU A 28 13.91 -5.29 -5.26
N ALA A 29 13.05 -5.66 -4.32
CA ALA A 29 13.27 -6.85 -3.50
C ALA A 29 13.23 -8.13 -4.35
N VAL A 30 12.32 -8.19 -5.34
CA VAL A 30 12.27 -9.32 -6.28
C VAL A 30 13.59 -9.45 -7.03
N ASP A 31 14.14 -8.32 -7.51
CA ASP A 31 15.44 -8.32 -8.19
C ASP A 31 16.55 -8.86 -7.30
N ALA A 32 16.53 -8.46 -6.03
CA ALA A 32 17.51 -8.94 -5.05
C ALA A 32 17.37 -10.45 -4.80
N VAL A 33 16.13 -10.95 -4.72
CA VAL A 33 15.87 -12.40 -4.59
C VAL A 33 16.41 -13.16 -5.81
N THR A 34 16.20 -12.62 -6.99
CA THR A 34 16.70 -13.22 -8.23
C THR A 34 18.24 -13.34 -8.20
N ALA A 35 18.90 -12.36 -7.59
CA ALA A 35 20.35 -12.36 -7.40
C ALA A 35 20.79 -13.15 -6.15
N LYS A 36 19.86 -13.77 -5.45
CA LYS A 36 20.10 -14.50 -4.19
C LYS A 36 20.68 -13.62 -3.08
N ASP A 37 20.41 -12.32 -3.14
CA ASP A 37 20.80 -11.35 -2.12
C ASP A 37 19.63 -11.13 -1.18
N TYR A 38 19.40 -12.07 -0.30
CA TYR A 38 18.24 -12.07 0.60
C TYR A 38 18.30 -10.97 1.66
N ALA A 39 19.50 -10.57 2.06
CA ALA A 39 19.66 -9.48 3.02
C ALA A 39 19.17 -8.16 2.44
N THR A 40 19.56 -7.86 1.18
CA THR A 40 19.08 -6.66 0.49
C THR A 40 17.57 -6.75 0.25
N ALA A 41 17.06 -7.93 -0.12
CA ALA A 41 15.63 -8.13 -0.31
C ALA A 41 14.85 -7.82 0.97
N ALA A 42 15.33 -8.32 2.12
CA ALA A 42 14.69 -8.06 3.42
C ALA A 42 14.69 -6.56 3.75
N ALA A 43 15.79 -5.85 3.46
CA ALA A 43 15.88 -4.41 3.70
C ALA A 43 14.89 -3.64 2.82
N LYS A 44 14.76 -4.01 1.55
CA LYS A 44 13.79 -3.37 0.65
C LYS A 44 12.35 -3.63 1.09
N LEU A 45 12.05 -4.83 1.55
CA LEU A 45 10.72 -5.16 2.05
C LEU A 45 10.38 -4.39 3.32
N ALA A 46 11.35 -4.21 4.21
CA ALA A 46 11.15 -3.39 5.42
C ALA A 46 10.86 -1.93 5.07
N GLU A 47 11.56 -1.40 4.08
CA GLU A 47 11.33 -0.04 3.59
C GLU A 47 9.94 0.07 2.94
N ALA A 48 9.55 -0.93 2.15
CA ALA A 48 8.22 -0.98 1.52
C ALA A 48 7.10 -0.98 2.55
N GLU A 49 7.28 -1.66 3.68
CA GLU A 49 6.27 -1.72 4.74
C GLU A 49 5.87 -0.35 5.26
N GLU A 50 6.81 0.59 5.32
CA GLU A 50 6.52 1.95 5.79
C GLU A 50 5.54 2.66 4.86
N TYR A 51 5.75 2.53 3.54
CA TYR A 51 4.85 3.14 2.55
C TYR A 51 3.49 2.45 2.51
N LEU A 52 3.49 1.12 2.57
CA LEU A 52 2.22 0.36 2.54
C LEU A 52 1.41 0.60 3.82
N ALA A 53 2.07 0.70 4.96
CA ALA A 53 1.40 1.04 6.22
C ALA A 53 0.76 2.43 6.14
N GLU A 54 1.44 3.39 5.52
CA GLU A 54 0.90 4.74 5.35
C GLU A 54 -0.33 4.74 4.43
N ALA A 55 -0.30 3.98 3.34
CA ALA A 55 -1.47 3.86 2.46
C ALA A 55 -2.68 3.30 3.21
N HIS A 56 -2.45 2.27 4.05
CA HIS A 56 -3.51 1.68 4.89
C HIS A 56 -4.01 2.68 5.94
N ARG A 57 -3.10 3.43 6.56
CA ARG A 57 -3.47 4.44 7.55
C ARG A 57 -4.38 5.50 6.93
N ILE A 58 -4.02 5.99 5.75
CA ILE A 58 -4.82 7.00 5.03
C ILE A 58 -6.21 6.43 4.73
N GLN A 59 -6.28 5.21 4.21
CA GLN A 59 -7.55 4.58 3.90
C GLN A 59 -8.43 4.47 5.14
N PHE A 60 -7.87 4.01 6.25
CA PHE A 60 -8.63 3.83 7.48
C PHE A 60 -9.05 5.16 8.11
N GLU A 61 -8.09 6.05 8.34
CA GLU A 61 -8.35 7.28 9.09
C GLU A 61 -9.11 8.33 8.30
N ASP A 62 -8.84 8.43 7.00
CA ASP A 62 -9.38 9.52 6.18
C ASP A 62 -10.64 9.13 5.40
N LEU A 63 -10.90 7.83 5.23
CA LEU A 63 -12.07 7.35 4.48
C LEU A 63 -12.96 6.44 5.31
N MET A 64 -12.44 5.33 5.83
CA MET A 64 -13.26 4.34 6.54
C MET A 64 -13.83 4.86 7.85
N ALA A 65 -13.00 5.49 8.68
CA ALA A 65 -13.45 6.00 9.97
C ALA A 65 -14.48 7.12 9.81
N PRO A 66 -14.27 8.13 8.95
CA PRO A 66 -15.32 9.13 8.70
C PRO A 66 -16.61 8.51 8.22
N GLN A 67 -16.56 7.59 7.26
CA GLN A 67 -17.78 6.94 6.75
C GLN A 67 -18.49 6.17 7.85
N SER A 68 -17.78 5.46 8.70
CA SER A 68 -18.36 4.74 9.83
C SER A 68 -19.03 5.69 10.83
N ASN A 69 -18.59 6.93 10.89
CA ASN A 69 -19.15 7.96 11.75
C ASN A 69 -20.22 8.81 11.06
N GLY A 70 -20.73 8.36 9.93
CA GLY A 70 -21.87 8.98 9.26
C GLY A 70 -21.54 9.97 8.16
N VAL A 71 -20.27 10.14 7.80
CA VAL A 71 -19.88 10.99 6.68
C VAL A 71 -20.13 10.20 5.37
N GLU A 72 -20.88 10.80 4.45
CA GLU A 72 -21.14 10.20 3.14
C GLU A 72 -19.96 10.43 2.21
N LEU A 73 -19.53 9.36 1.56
CA LEU A 73 -18.51 9.44 0.52
C LEU A 73 -19.16 9.26 -0.85
N PRO A 74 -18.84 10.11 -1.83
CA PRO A 74 -19.35 9.93 -3.19
C PRO A 74 -18.66 8.74 -3.84
N PHE A 75 -19.32 8.14 -4.83
CA PHE A 75 -18.69 7.10 -5.65
C PHE A 75 -17.47 7.68 -6.39
N SER A 76 -16.39 6.92 -6.41
CA SER A 76 -15.15 7.33 -7.07
C SER A 76 -14.46 6.11 -7.67
N MET A 77 -14.23 6.16 -9.00
CA MET A 77 -13.44 5.12 -9.67
C MET A 77 -12.00 5.15 -9.18
N LEU A 78 -11.49 6.34 -8.86
CA LEU A 78 -10.13 6.48 -8.34
C LEU A 78 -10.00 5.80 -6.97
N LEU A 79 -11.05 5.84 -6.17
CA LEU A 79 -11.06 5.15 -4.88
C LEU A 79 -10.93 3.63 -5.06
N LEU A 80 -11.66 3.06 -6.02
CA LEU A 80 -11.55 1.63 -6.30
C LEU A 80 -10.13 1.27 -6.73
N HIS A 81 -9.53 2.08 -7.59
CA HIS A 81 -8.16 1.86 -8.04
C HIS A 81 -7.16 1.97 -6.88
N ALA A 82 -7.32 2.99 -6.02
CA ALA A 82 -6.43 3.19 -4.87
C ALA A 82 -6.50 2.01 -3.90
N MET A 83 -7.71 1.51 -3.63
CA MET A 83 -7.91 0.35 -2.76
C MET A 83 -7.31 -0.90 -3.35
N ASP A 84 -7.53 -1.14 -4.65
CA ASP A 84 -6.98 -2.30 -5.34
C ASP A 84 -5.45 -2.27 -5.33
N LEU A 85 -4.86 -1.12 -5.63
CA LEU A 85 -3.41 -0.97 -5.66
C LEU A 85 -2.80 -1.22 -4.27
N THR A 86 -3.43 -0.68 -3.23
CA THR A 86 -2.97 -0.88 -1.85
C THR A 86 -3.03 -2.35 -1.48
N MET A 87 -4.12 -3.02 -1.82
CA MET A 87 -4.33 -4.43 -1.48
C MET A 87 -3.37 -5.35 -2.25
N VAL A 88 -3.24 -5.13 -3.56
CA VAL A 88 -2.35 -5.93 -4.40
C VAL A 88 -0.89 -5.76 -3.97
N SER A 89 -0.47 -4.51 -3.73
CA SER A 89 0.90 -4.23 -3.30
C SER A 89 1.23 -4.88 -1.96
N THR A 90 0.28 -4.85 -1.02
CA THR A 90 0.44 -5.49 0.29
C THR A 90 0.55 -7.01 0.15
N SER A 91 -0.27 -7.61 -0.70
CA SER A 91 -0.24 -9.05 -0.95
C SER A 91 1.09 -9.47 -1.56
N GLU A 92 1.59 -8.73 -2.54
CA GLU A 92 2.89 -9.00 -3.17
C GLU A 92 4.02 -8.92 -2.14
N HIS A 93 3.98 -7.89 -1.29
CA HIS A 93 4.94 -7.69 -0.21
C HIS A 93 4.93 -8.89 0.76
N ASP A 94 3.75 -9.27 1.21
CA ASP A 94 3.63 -10.30 2.25
C ASP A 94 4.07 -11.66 1.73
N MET A 95 3.74 -12.00 0.50
CA MET A 95 4.17 -13.24 -0.12
C MET A 95 5.69 -13.29 -0.29
N LEU A 96 6.27 -12.20 -0.80
CA LEU A 96 7.72 -12.15 -0.99
C LEU A 96 8.46 -12.16 0.34
N LYS A 97 7.94 -11.50 1.35
CA LYS A 97 8.51 -11.51 2.70
C LYS A 97 8.60 -12.93 3.26
N SER A 98 7.55 -13.73 3.06
CA SER A 98 7.55 -15.13 3.47
C SER A 98 8.64 -15.93 2.77
N ILE A 99 8.81 -15.70 1.47
CA ILE A 99 9.85 -16.39 0.68
C ILE A 99 11.24 -16.01 1.18
N VAL A 100 11.48 -14.71 1.35
CA VAL A 100 12.78 -14.20 1.80
C VAL A 100 13.11 -14.72 3.19
N LYS A 101 12.13 -14.73 4.08
CA LYS A 101 12.32 -15.21 5.46
C LYS A 101 12.79 -16.67 5.50
N ALA A 102 12.33 -17.48 4.57
CA ALA A 102 12.73 -18.89 4.50
C ALA A 102 14.22 -19.06 4.13
N HIS A 103 14.84 -18.05 3.56
CA HIS A 103 16.25 -18.05 3.16
C HIS A 103 17.16 -17.29 4.12
N LEU A 104 16.58 -16.64 5.15
CA LEU A 104 17.33 -15.92 6.19
C LEU A 104 17.27 -16.73 7.47
N ASP A 105 18.39 -16.99 8.07
CA ASP A 105 18.45 -17.71 9.35
C ASP A 105 18.92 -16.84 10.47
#